data_19fb0e1651d4946f628dbbda8013dfa5
#
_entry.id   19fb0e1651d4946f628dbbda8013dfa5
#
_cell.length_a   1.000
_cell.length_b   1.000
_cell.length_c   1.000
_cell.angle_alpha   90.00
_cell.angle_beta   90.00
_cell.angle_gamma   90.00
#
_symmetry.space_group_name_H-M   'P 1'
#
loop_
_entity.id
_entity.type
_entity.pdbx_description
1 polymer ?
#
loop_
_entity_poly.entity_id
_entity_poly.type
_entity_poly.pdbx_seq_one_letter_code
_entity_poly.pdbx_strand_id
1 'polypeptide(L)'
;ARRQRQMCIRDSLTTDYDLLLKYIDEIDFDLISTRGTAIGSALAISTNRMRSSDSMSKIIILLSDGDNTAGNIDPLTAAEIAKAYNIKIYTIAIGKNGKVPFGKDYFGRTRFVENSLDEKNLKEIAQLTSGKFYRASNENSLKNIFKEIDVLEKSEVKENRFINTVDYYQY
;
A
#
# COMPACT_ATOMS: atom_id res chain seq x y z
N ALA A 1 -22.87 13.31 12.50
CA ALA A 1 -22.22 14.43 11.80
C ALA A 1 -20.69 14.52 12.04
N ARG A 2 -20.18 14.27 13.28
CA ARG A 2 -18.73 14.29 13.55
C ARG A 2 -17.99 13.11 12.91
N ARG A 3 -18.55 11.89 12.94
CA ARG A 3 -17.94 10.69 12.32
C ARG A 3 -17.82 10.80 10.79
N GLN A 4 -18.81 11.37 10.13
CA GLN A 4 -18.75 11.58 8.67
C GLN A 4 -17.69 12.60 8.25
N ARG A 5 -17.46 13.67 9.01
CA ARG A 5 -16.40 14.65 8.72
C ARG A 5 -14.99 14.05 8.90
N GLN A 6 -14.77 13.24 9.93
CA GLN A 6 -13.49 12.56 10.14
C GLN A 6 -13.17 11.57 9.01
N MET A 7 -14.18 10.87 8.50
CA MET A 7 -14.02 9.93 7.39
C MET A 7 -13.63 10.65 6.09
N CYS A 8 -14.25 11.79 5.77
CA CYS A 8 -13.91 12.57 4.57
C CYS A 8 -12.50 13.16 4.59
N ILE A 9 -11.95 13.51 5.75
CA ILE A 9 -10.61 14.07 5.89
C ILE A 9 -9.54 12.98 5.79
N ARG A 10 -9.79 11.78 6.32
CA ARG A 10 -8.88 10.62 6.22
C ARG A 10 -8.75 10.09 4.78
N ASP A 11 -9.76 10.31 3.96
CA ASP A 11 -9.82 9.78 2.60
C ASP A 11 -9.35 10.78 1.53
N SER A 12 -8.92 11.97 1.91
CA SER A 12 -8.47 12.99 0.97
C SER A 12 -6.95 13.02 0.86
N LEU A 13 -6.45 13.18 -0.37
CA LEU A 13 -5.03 13.49 -0.58
C LEU A 13 -4.73 14.84 0.06
N THR A 14 -3.67 14.92 0.84
CA THR A 14 -3.26 16.15 1.53
C THR A 14 -1.76 16.34 1.46
N THR A 15 -1.32 17.58 1.44
CA THR A 15 0.08 18.00 1.57
C THR A 15 0.43 18.40 3.01
N ASP A 16 -0.53 18.34 3.92
CA ASP A 16 -0.34 18.64 5.34
C ASP A 16 0.28 17.43 6.06
N TYR A 17 1.60 17.47 6.22
CA TYR A 17 2.36 16.39 6.86
C TYR A 17 2.06 16.25 8.35
N ASP A 18 1.78 17.35 9.05
CA ASP A 18 1.47 17.31 10.48
C ASP A 18 0.12 16.61 10.73
N LEU A 19 -0.84 16.86 9.84
CA LEU A 19 -2.12 16.18 9.85
C LEU A 19 -1.97 14.67 9.56
N LEU A 20 -1.12 14.31 8.58
CA LEU A 20 -0.84 12.89 8.25
C LEU A 20 -0.20 12.16 9.43
N LEU A 21 0.78 12.76 10.10
CA LEU A 21 1.43 12.16 11.27
C LEU A 21 0.43 11.91 12.39
N LYS A 22 -0.46 12.88 12.69
CA LYS A 22 -1.52 12.69 13.67
C LYS A 22 -2.46 11.53 13.32
N TYR A 23 -2.81 11.36 12.03
CA TYR A 23 -3.64 10.23 11.62
C TYR A 23 -2.93 8.89 11.74
N ILE A 24 -1.62 8.84 11.49
CA ILE A 24 -0.82 7.63 11.67
C ILE A 24 -0.78 7.25 13.16
N ASP A 25 -0.61 8.22 14.05
CA ASP A 25 -0.59 8.00 15.51
C ASP A 25 -1.95 7.55 16.06
N GLU A 26 -3.05 7.92 15.38
CA GLU A 26 -4.41 7.51 15.78
C GLU A 26 -4.82 6.12 15.23
N ILE A 27 -3.96 5.45 14.44
CA ILE A 27 -4.25 4.10 13.93
C ILE A 27 -4.17 3.10 15.07
N ASP A 28 -5.32 2.49 15.39
CA ASP A 28 -5.45 1.46 16.41
C ASP A 28 -6.18 0.24 15.83
N PHE A 29 -6.00 -0.93 16.46
CA PHE A 29 -6.64 -2.18 16.05
C PHE A 29 -8.17 -2.14 16.13
N ASP A 30 -8.73 -1.29 16.96
CA ASP A 30 -10.18 -1.11 17.12
C ASP A 30 -10.81 -0.14 16.11
N LEU A 31 -10.01 0.42 15.20
CA LEU A 31 -10.47 1.40 14.20
C LEU A 31 -11.52 0.79 13.27
N ILE A 32 -11.39 -0.49 12.94
CA ILE A 32 -12.29 -1.25 12.07
C ILE A 32 -12.90 -2.40 12.85
N SER A 33 -14.22 -2.37 13.03
CA SER A 33 -14.97 -3.40 13.75
C SER A 33 -15.12 -4.72 12.98
N THR A 34 -14.97 -4.68 11.66
CA THR A 34 -15.12 -5.86 10.78
C THR A 34 -13.80 -6.57 10.64
N ARG A 35 -13.77 -7.87 10.91
CA ARG A 35 -12.57 -8.70 10.77
C ARG A 35 -12.32 -9.08 9.32
N GLY A 36 -11.05 -9.19 8.94
CA GLY A 36 -10.60 -9.63 7.62
C GLY A 36 -9.81 -8.55 6.88
N THR A 37 -9.05 -8.98 5.88
CA THR A 37 -8.19 -8.13 5.04
C THR A 37 -8.78 -8.05 3.64
N ALA A 38 -9.14 -6.87 3.18
CA ALA A 38 -9.78 -6.62 1.88
C ALA A 38 -8.82 -5.87 0.95
N ILE A 39 -7.76 -6.54 0.49
CA ILE A 39 -6.69 -5.95 -0.34
C ILE A 39 -7.28 -5.34 -1.62
N GLY A 40 -8.10 -6.09 -2.36
CA GLY A 40 -8.68 -5.63 -3.62
C GLY A 40 -9.55 -4.39 -3.45
N SER A 41 -10.38 -4.35 -2.39
CA SER A 41 -11.22 -3.16 -2.09
C SER A 41 -10.37 -1.95 -1.70
N ALA A 42 -9.31 -2.15 -0.92
CA ALA A 42 -8.39 -1.09 -0.53
C ALA A 42 -7.67 -0.49 -1.75
N LEU A 43 -7.17 -1.34 -2.65
CA LEU A 43 -6.54 -0.92 -3.91
C LEU A 43 -7.51 -0.17 -4.81
N ALA A 44 -8.75 -0.64 -4.96
CA ALA A 44 -9.77 0.02 -5.78
C ALA A 44 -10.13 1.41 -5.23
N ILE A 45 -10.29 1.55 -3.91
CA ILE A 45 -10.57 2.84 -3.27
C ILE A 45 -9.39 3.79 -3.45
N SER A 46 -8.16 3.32 -3.21
CA SER A 46 -6.94 4.12 -3.39
C SER A 46 -6.77 4.58 -4.83
N THR A 47 -6.99 3.69 -5.79
CA THR A 47 -6.97 4.00 -7.23
C THR A 47 -8.01 5.06 -7.59
N ASN A 48 -9.24 4.93 -7.09
CA ASN A 48 -10.29 5.90 -7.34
C ASN A 48 -9.94 7.30 -6.78
N ARG A 49 -9.23 7.38 -5.66
CA ARG A 49 -8.76 8.65 -5.08
C ARG A 49 -7.64 9.28 -5.89
N MET A 50 -6.77 8.46 -6.46
CA MET A 50 -5.59 8.94 -7.19
C MET A 50 -5.83 9.19 -8.67
N ARG A 51 -6.88 8.61 -9.27
CA ARG A 51 -7.14 8.73 -10.71
C ARG A 51 -7.29 10.17 -11.19
N SER A 52 -7.90 11.03 -10.37
CA SER A 52 -8.13 12.45 -10.69
C SER A 52 -6.98 13.38 -10.28
N SER A 53 -5.89 12.85 -9.74
CA SER A 53 -4.70 13.64 -9.41
C SER A 53 -3.91 13.96 -10.67
N ASP A 54 -3.45 15.19 -10.82
CA ASP A 54 -2.58 15.65 -11.90
C ASP A 54 -1.08 15.40 -11.61
N SER A 55 -0.77 14.59 -10.59
CA SER A 55 0.62 14.27 -10.22
C SER A 55 1.31 13.50 -11.33
N MET A 56 2.56 13.85 -11.63
CA MET A 56 3.40 13.19 -12.65
C MET A 56 3.70 11.73 -12.28
N SER A 57 3.87 11.42 -11.00
CA SER A 57 4.02 10.06 -10.48
C SER A 57 2.90 9.76 -9.49
N LYS A 58 2.27 8.60 -9.66
CA LYS A 58 1.20 8.10 -8.80
C LYS A 58 1.61 6.74 -8.28
N ILE A 59 1.79 6.63 -6.97
CA ILE A 59 2.23 5.40 -6.33
C ILE A 59 1.30 5.00 -5.18
N ILE A 60 1.09 3.70 -5.03
CA ILE A 60 0.44 3.09 -3.87
C ILE A 60 1.47 2.18 -3.21
N ILE A 61 1.63 2.28 -1.91
CA ILE A 61 2.43 1.36 -1.12
C ILE A 61 1.48 0.47 -0.32
N LEU A 62 1.42 -0.80 -0.67
CA LEU A 62 0.60 -1.81 -0.01
C LEU A 62 1.45 -2.59 1.00
N LEU A 63 1.10 -2.48 2.28
CA LEU A 63 1.69 -3.27 3.36
C LEU A 63 0.69 -4.34 3.77
N SER A 64 1.06 -5.62 3.63
CA SER A 64 0.18 -6.74 3.96
C SER A 64 0.99 -8.01 4.25
N ASP A 65 0.36 -8.97 4.92
CA ASP A 65 0.82 -10.36 5.01
C ASP A 65 0.43 -11.20 3.78
N GLY A 66 -0.34 -10.64 2.87
CA GLY A 66 -0.73 -11.22 1.60
C GLY A 66 -2.10 -11.90 1.61
N ASP A 67 -2.66 -12.21 2.76
CA ASP A 67 -3.95 -12.87 2.86
C ASP A 67 -5.10 -11.90 2.51
N ASN A 68 -5.86 -12.22 1.47
CA ASN A 68 -7.11 -11.53 1.13
C ASN A 68 -8.29 -12.35 1.63
N THR A 69 -8.78 -12.03 2.82
CA THR A 69 -9.84 -12.81 3.51
C THR A 69 -11.21 -12.16 3.45
N ALA A 70 -11.31 -10.94 2.93
CA ALA A 70 -12.55 -10.16 2.86
C ALA A 70 -12.57 -9.28 1.62
N GLY A 71 -13.73 -8.65 1.38
CA GLY A 71 -13.93 -7.75 0.24
C GLY A 71 -14.52 -8.46 -0.97
N ASN A 72 -15.14 -7.66 -1.85
CA ASN A 72 -15.84 -8.14 -3.04
C ASN A 72 -15.04 -7.95 -4.33
N ILE A 73 -13.87 -7.34 -4.25
CA ILE A 73 -13.03 -7.03 -5.40
C ILE A 73 -11.77 -7.89 -5.31
N ASP A 74 -11.50 -8.61 -6.39
CA ASP A 74 -10.27 -9.38 -6.52
C ASP A 74 -9.04 -8.46 -6.58
N PRO A 75 -7.96 -8.75 -5.82
CA PRO A 75 -6.76 -7.91 -5.79
C PRO A 75 -6.09 -7.69 -7.14
N LEU A 76 -6.06 -8.72 -8.01
CA LEU A 76 -5.45 -8.59 -9.35
C LEU A 76 -6.30 -7.71 -10.26
N THR A 77 -7.63 -7.86 -10.22
CA THR A 77 -8.55 -6.98 -10.93
C THR A 77 -8.39 -5.52 -10.50
N ALA A 78 -8.24 -5.27 -9.19
CA ALA A 78 -7.98 -3.91 -8.70
C ALA A 78 -6.62 -3.36 -9.18
N ALA A 79 -5.60 -4.21 -9.27
CA ALA A 79 -4.29 -3.84 -9.80
C ALA A 79 -4.34 -3.54 -11.31
N GLU A 80 -5.13 -4.26 -12.11
CA GLU A 80 -5.36 -3.94 -13.51
C GLU A 80 -5.99 -2.57 -13.70
N ILE A 81 -6.96 -2.22 -12.86
CA ILE A 81 -7.56 -0.89 -12.86
C ILE A 81 -6.51 0.18 -12.51
N ALA A 82 -5.68 -0.05 -11.49
CA ALA A 82 -4.60 0.87 -11.11
C ALA A 82 -3.61 1.09 -12.27
N LYS A 83 -3.22 0.01 -12.96
CA LYS A 83 -2.37 0.06 -14.15
C LYS A 83 -2.98 0.93 -15.26
N ALA A 84 -4.28 0.81 -15.52
CA ALA A 84 -4.98 1.59 -16.54
C ALA A 84 -4.93 3.11 -16.26
N TYR A 85 -4.76 3.51 -14.99
CA TYR A 85 -4.57 4.90 -14.58
C TYR A 85 -3.11 5.30 -14.36
N ASN A 86 -2.15 4.47 -14.82
CA ASN A 86 -0.71 4.68 -14.63
C ASN A 86 -0.31 4.83 -13.16
N ILE A 87 -0.94 4.05 -12.28
CA ILE A 87 -0.63 4.02 -10.86
C ILE A 87 0.24 2.81 -10.59
N LYS A 88 1.46 3.02 -10.07
CA LYS A 88 2.36 1.96 -9.65
C LYS A 88 2.00 1.46 -8.25
N ILE A 89 2.07 0.17 -8.02
CA ILE A 89 1.83 -0.42 -6.70
C ILE A 89 3.11 -1.09 -6.23
N TYR A 90 3.69 -0.56 -5.15
CA TYR A 90 4.77 -1.21 -4.42
C TYR A 90 4.16 -2.09 -3.32
N THR A 91 4.49 -3.36 -3.32
CA THR A 91 3.95 -4.29 -2.32
C THR A 91 5.04 -4.68 -1.33
N ILE A 92 4.74 -4.57 -0.04
CA ILE A 92 5.66 -4.91 1.04
C ILE A 92 5.01 -5.98 1.89
N ALA A 93 5.56 -7.20 1.81
CA ALA A 93 5.14 -8.31 2.67
C ALA A 93 5.71 -8.10 4.07
N ILE A 94 4.81 -8.06 5.07
CA ILE A 94 5.18 -7.93 6.48
C ILE A 94 4.75 -9.20 7.21
N GLY A 95 5.69 -9.84 7.89
CA GLY A 95 5.40 -11.00 8.71
C GLY A 95 6.53 -12.02 8.71
N LYS A 96 6.34 -13.06 9.51
CA LYS A 96 7.24 -14.21 9.60
C LYS A 96 6.52 -15.45 9.09
N ASN A 97 7.16 -16.19 8.21
CA ASN A 97 6.70 -17.54 7.87
C ASN A 97 6.99 -18.47 9.05
N GLY A 98 6.04 -19.35 9.34
CA GLY A 98 6.21 -20.40 10.33
C GLY A 98 5.19 -20.35 11.46
N LYS A 99 5.42 -21.18 12.48
CA LYS A 99 4.54 -21.30 13.62
C LYS A 99 4.66 -20.07 14.53
N VAL A 100 3.62 -19.26 14.56
CA VAL A 100 3.54 -18.09 15.44
C VAL A 100 2.67 -18.44 16.65
N PRO A 101 3.09 -18.10 17.89
CA PRO A 101 2.27 -18.34 19.07
C PRO A 101 1.00 -17.48 19.02
N PHE A 102 -0.16 -18.11 19.02
CA PHE A 102 -1.46 -17.46 18.96
C PHE A 102 -2.31 -17.82 20.18
N GLY A 103 -2.11 -17.09 21.26
CA GLY A 103 -2.89 -17.27 22.50
C GLY A 103 -2.56 -18.56 23.27
N LYS A 104 -3.35 -18.85 24.30
CA LYS A 104 -3.27 -20.08 25.11
C LYS A 104 -4.56 -20.87 24.93
N ASP A 105 -4.47 -22.20 24.92
CA ASP A 105 -5.64 -23.06 24.94
C ASP A 105 -6.25 -23.12 26.36
N TYR A 106 -7.36 -23.84 26.50
CA TYR A 106 -8.07 -24.02 27.78
C TYR A 106 -7.18 -24.65 28.88
N PHE A 107 -6.06 -25.30 28.50
CA PHE A 107 -5.11 -25.95 29.42
C PHE A 107 -3.85 -25.09 29.64
N GLY A 108 -3.85 -23.82 29.20
CA GLY A 108 -2.72 -22.90 29.38
C GLY A 108 -1.53 -23.15 28.44
N ARG A 109 -1.65 -24.06 27.46
CA ARG A 109 -0.60 -24.36 26.49
C ARG A 109 -0.63 -23.34 25.35
N THR A 110 0.53 -22.88 24.94
CA THR A 110 0.66 -21.96 23.80
C THR A 110 0.18 -22.64 22.51
N ARG A 111 -0.87 -22.11 21.91
CA ARG A 111 -1.36 -22.52 20.60
C ARG A 111 -0.49 -21.89 19.53
N PHE A 112 0.01 -22.69 18.61
CA PHE A 112 0.75 -22.20 17.43
C PHE A 112 -0.16 -22.25 16.22
N VAL A 113 -0.20 -21.15 15.47
CA VAL A 113 -0.86 -21.08 14.16
C VAL A 113 0.24 -20.97 13.11
N GLU A 114 0.11 -21.75 12.07
CA GLU A 114 1.01 -21.68 10.93
C GLU A 114 0.63 -20.45 10.09
N ASN A 115 1.51 -19.46 10.09
CA ASN A 115 1.33 -18.26 9.29
C ASN A 115 2.10 -18.46 7.97
N SER A 116 1.38 -18.55 6.86
CA SER A 116 1.93 -18.56 5.51
C SER A 116 1.71 -17.20 4.89
N LEU A 117 2.79 -16.52 4.52
CA LEU A 117 2.70 -15.28 3.74
C LEU A 117 2.31 -15.62 2.31
N ASP A 118 1.19 -15.11 1.83
CA ASP A 118 0.83 -15.21 0.41
C ASP A 118 1.59 -14.16 -0.42
N GLU A 119 2.87 -14.43 -0.62
CA GLU A 119 3.74 -13.56 -1.42
C GLU A 119 3.39 -13.60 -2.91
N LYS A 120 2.71 -14.64 -3.38
CA LYS A 120 2.42 -14.82 -4.81
C LYS A 120 1.54 -13.69 -5.32
N ASN A 121 0.41 -13.45 -4.67
CA ASN A 121 -0.51 -12.38 -5.04
C ASN A 121 0.17 -11.01 -4.96
N LEU A 122 0.96 -10.75 -3.92
CA LEU A 122 1.68 -9.48 -3.77
C LEU A 122 2.71 -9.25 -4.88
N LYS A 123 3.44 -10.29 -5.29
CA LYS A 123 4.38 -10.21 -6.42
C LYS A 123 3.68 -9.95 -7.74
N GLU A 124 2.56 -10.63 -8.00
CA GLU A 124 1.77 -10.45 -9.21
C GLU A 124 1.20 -9.02 -9.31
N ILE A 125 0.66 -8.47 -8.22
CA ILE A 125 0.17 -7.09 -8.14
C ILE A 125 1.29 -6.09 -8.49
N ALA A 126 2.47 -6.24 -7.87
CA ALA A 126 3.59 -5.34 -8.12
C ALA A 126 4.07 -5.42 -9.57
N GLN A 127 4.24 -6.62 -10.12
CA GLN A 127 4.68 -6.81 -11.51
C GLN A 127 3.67 -6.24 -12.51
N LEU A 128 2.38 -6.47 -12.29
CA LEU A 128 1.31 -5.99 -13.17
C LEU A 128 1.31 -4.47 -13.32
N THR A 129 1.62 -3.76 -12.24
CA THR A 129 1.57 -2.28 -12.16
C THR A 129 2.93 -1.61 -12.33
N SER A 130 3.96 -2.35 -12.78
CA SER A 130 5.34 -1.85 -12.92
C SER A 130 5.98 -1.35 -11.63
N GLY A 131 5.47 -1.81 -10.48
CA GLY A 131 6.07 -1.61 -9.18
C GLY A 131 7.05 -2.72 -8.80
N LYS A 132 7.47 -2.73 -7.54
CA LYS A 132 8.36 -3.77 -7.00
C LYS A 132 7.76 -4.41 -5.74
N PHE A 133 8.07 -5.68 -5.57
CA PHE A 133 7.78 -6.44 -4.37
C PHE A 133 8.97 -6.39 -3.41
N TYR A 134 8.68 -6.17 -2.14
CA TYR A 134 9.65 -6.19 -1.04
C TYR A 134 9.16 -7.09 0.09
N ARG A 135 10.11 -7.52 0.92
CA ARG A 135 9.84 -8.23 2.16
C ARG A 135 10.47 -7.51 3.33
N ALA A 136 9.66 -7.13 4.31
CA ALA A 136 10.13 -6.52 5.55
C ALA A 136 10.05 -7.53 6.71
N SER A 137 11.19 -7.87 7.29
CA SER A 137 11.30 -8.78 8.44
C SER A 137 11.42 -8.01 9.77
N ASN A 138 11.80 -6.75 9.73
CA ASN A 138 11.98 -5.88 10.89
C ASN A 138 11.81 -4.40 10.49
N GLU A 139 11.77 -3.53 11.50
CA GLU A 139 11.60 -2.09 11.32
C GLU A 139 12.71 -1.45 10.47
N ASN A 140 13.96 -1.87 10.65
CA ASN A 140 15.09 -1.32 9.89
C ASN A 140 14.99 -1.69 8.40
N SER A 141 14.58 -2.93 8.08
CA SER A 141 14.35 -3.34 6.69
C SER A 141 13.23 -2.52 6.06
N LEU A 142 12.15 -2.27 6.80
CA LEU A 142 11.05 -1.42 6.33
C LEU A 142 11.51 0.01 6.02
N LYS A 143 12.27 0.62 6.93
CA LYS A 143 12.86 1.97 6.70
C LYS A 143 13.75 2.04 5.46
N ASN A 144 14.55 0.99 5.21
CA ASN A 144 15.41 0.93 4.03
C ASN A 144 14.59 0.78 2.74
N ILE A 145 13.51 -0.02 2.75
CA ILE A 145 12.60 -0.18 1.63
C ILE A 145 11.96 1.17 1.26
N PHE A 146 11.45 1.92 2.24
CA PHE A 146 10.88 3.24 1.97
C PHE A 146 11.91 4.22 1.37
N LYS A 147 13.16 4.20 1.84
CA LYS A 147 14.23 5.01 1.24
C LYS A 147 14.52 4.61 -0.21
N GLU A 148 14.53 3.31 -0.50
CA GLU A 148 14.73 2.81 -1.87
C GLU A 148 13.61 3.27 -2.79
N ILE A 149 12.34 3.14 -2.37
CA ILE A 149 11.19 3.60 -3.14
C ILE A 149 11.28 5.11 -3.42
N ASP A 150 11.63 5.92 -2.40
CA ASP A 150 11.79 7.38 -2.55
C ASP A 150 12.87 7.74 -3.59
N VAL A 151 14.00 7.03 -3.59
CA VAL A 151 15.08 7.25 -4.56
C VAL A 151 14.64 6.88 -5.98
N LEU A 152 13.95 5.74 -6.15
CA LEU A 152 13.46 5.28 -7.45
C LEU A 152 12.47 6.26 -8.06
N GLU A 153 11.47 6.69 -7.30
CA GLU A 153 10.45 7.62 -7.80
C GLU A 153 10.99 9.01 -8.09
N LYS A 154 11.94 9.50 -7.29
CA LYS A 154 12.61 10.78 -7.56
C LYS A 154 13.46 10.75 -8.82
N SER A 155 14.11 9.64 -9.14
CA SER A 155 14.91 9.50 -10.38
C SER A 155 14.01 9.50 -11.61
N GLU A 156 12.90 8.78 -11.61
CA GLU A 156 11.96 8.74 -12.73
C GLU A 156 11.29 10.10 -13.01
N VAL A 157 10.93 10.84 -11.96
CA VAL A 157 10.38 12.20 -12.13
C VAL A 157 11.40 13.15 -12.77
N LYS A 158 12.68 13.01 -12.47
CA LYS A 158 13.75 13.81 -13.10
C LYS A 158 13.90 13.47 -14.58
N GLU A 159 13.94 12.20 -14.94
CA GLU A 159 14.07 11.75 -16.34
C GLU A 159 12.91 12.25 -17.19
N ASN A 160 11.67 12.13 -16.71
CA ASN A 160 10.50 12.63 -17.43
C ASN A 160 10.51 14.15 -17.64
N ARG A 161 11.10 14.94 -16.75
CA ARG A 161 11.25 16.38 -16.94
C ARG A 161 12.22 16.74 -18.05
N PHE A 162 13.29 15.96 -18.25
CA PHE A 162 14.28 16.22 -19.33
C PHE A 162 13.73 15.89 -20.72
N ILE A 163 12.82 14.93 -20.84
CA ILE A 163 12.24 14.52 -22.14
C ILE A 163 11.24 15.55 -22.68
N ASN A 164 10.60 16.35 -21.81
CA ASN A 164 9.58 17.33 -22.19
C ASN A 164 10.12 18.73 -22.51
N THR A 165 11.44 18.93 -22.53
CA THR A 165 12.03 20.20 -22.99
C THR A 165 12.15 20.18 -24.51
N VAL A 166 11.08 20.52 -25.22
CA VAL A 166 11.17 20.82 -26.66
C VAL A 166 11.67 22.23 -26.79
N ASP A 167 12.95 22.37 -27.18
CA ASP A 167 13.52 23.65 -27.54
C ASP A 167 12.86 24.17 -28.82
N TYR A 168 11.90 25.07 -28.66
CA TYR A 168 11.41 25.89 -29.78
C TYR A 168 12.38 27.06 -30.00
N TYR A 169 13.55 26.79 -30.56
CA TYR A 169 14.27 27.82 -31.29
C TYR A 169 13.88 27.72 -32.76
N GLN A 170 12.91 28.51 -33.18
CA GLN A 170 12.71 28.86 -34.59
C GLN A 170 13.27 30.27 -34.82
N TYR A 171 14.23 30.35 -35.73
CA TYR A 171 14.73 31.56 -36.37
C TYR A 171 13.63 32.22 -37.22
#